data_687a2d13488571d4f0ba50108931cf86
#
_entry.id   687a2d13488571d4f0ba50108931cf86
#
_cell.length_a   1.000
_cell.length_b   1.000
_cell.length_c   1.000
_cell.angle_alpha   90.00
_cell.angle_beta   90.00
_cell.angle_gamma   90.00
#
_symmetry.space_group_name_H-M   'P 1'
#
loop_
_entity.id
_entity.type
_entity.pdbx_description
1 polymer ?
#
loop_
_entity_poly.entity_id
_entity_poly.type
_entity_poly.pdbx_seq_one_letter_code
_entity_poly.pdbx_strand_id
1 'polypeptide(L)'
;KGDTSLLGVVLNVLLAWPDTCFRDELVRHPRSKQQLAFVPALMNGTEASPKELELLRICKAEKVRGRRILVYSTYTGTRDTTTRLKNFLEKEGFKTAVLRASVDASKREDWLFDQVDRGVEVIITNPELVKTGLDMLEFPTIVFMQSGYNVYTLQQASRRSWRIGQKQDVDVHFLGYAGSAQMGCLELMAKKIAVSQSTSGDMPDSGLDVLNQSGDSIEV
;
A
#
# COMPACT_ATOMS: atom_id res chain seq x y z
N LYS A 1 -9.63 -34.56 0.06
CA LYS A 1 -9.41 -33.26 0.71
C LYS A 1 -8.64 -32.40 -0.27
N GLY A 2 -9.24 -31.31 -0.79
CA GLY A 2 -8.57 -30.36 -1.69
C GLY A 2 -7.34 -29.75 -1.04
N ASP A 3 -6.30 -29.48 -1.84
CA ASP A 3 -5.09 -28.81 -1.35
C ASP A 3 -5.36 -27.32 -1.14
N THR A 4 -5.67 -26.93 0.10
CA THR A 4 -5.96 -25.53 0.49
C THR A 4 -4.78 -24.59 0.25
N SER A 5 -3.56 -25.11 0.03
CA SER A 5 -2.38 -24.29 -0.27
C SER A 5 -2.50 -23.59 -1.62
N LEU A 6 -3.28 -24.14 -2.56
CA LEU A 6 -3.53 -23.51 -3.87
C LEU A 6 -4.44 -22.29 -3.79
N LEU A 7 -5.39 -22.29 -2.85
CA LEU A 7 -6.26 -21.13 -2.65
C LEU A 7 -5.46 -19.88 -2.29
N GLY A 8 -4.47 -20.01 -1.40
CA GLY A 8 -3.57 -18.91 -1.06
C GLY A 8 -2.76 -18.42 -2.27
N VAL A 9 -2.32 -19.31 -3.16
CA VAL A 9 -1.61 -18.93 -4.38
C VAL A 9 -2.53 -18.13 -5.32
N VAL A 10 -3.75 -18.61 -5.56
CA VAL A 10 -4.73 -17.91 -6.40
C VAL A 10 -5.06 -16.53 -5.86
N LEU A 11 -5.37 -16.43 -4.56
CA LEU A 11 -5.63 -15.15 -3.92
C LEU A 11 -4.45 -14.17 -4.04
N ASN A 12 -3.23 -14.63 -3.80
CA ASN A 12 -2.04 -13.79 -3.96
C ASN A 12 -1.89 -13.26 -5.39
N VAL A 13 -2.18 -14.07 -6.40
CA VAL A 13 -2.15 -13.63 -7.79
C VAL A 13 -3.24 -12.61 -8.07
N LEU A 14 -4.48 -12.90 -7.67
CA LEU A 14 -5.63 -11.99 -7.87
C LEU A 14 -5.43 -10.62 -7.22
N LEU A 15 -4.73 -10.56 -6.09
CA LEU A 15 -4.42 -9.30 -5.42
C LEU A 15 -3.22 -8.58 -6.04
N ALA A 16 -2.19 -9.32 -6.45
CA ALA A 16 -0.93 -8.73 -6.89
C ALA A 16 -0.94 -8.36 -8.38
N TRP A 17 -1.51 -9.22 -9.22
CA TRP A 17 -1.42 -9.09 -10.66
C TRP A 17 -1.98 -7.76 -11.21
N PRO A 18 -3.09 -7.18 -10.71
CA PRO A 18 -3.54 -5.87 -11.19
C PRO A 18 -2.49 -4.75 -11.04
N ASP A 19 -1.62 -4.83 -10.03
CA ASP A 19 -0.53 -3.87 -9.82
C ASP A 19 0.77 -4.26 -10.53
N THR A 20 0.86 -5.46 -11.09
CA THR A 20 2.07 -6.01 -11.73
C THR A 20 1.85 -6.47 -13.15
N CYS A 21 0.69 -6.18 -13.75
CA CYS A 21 0.27 -6.63 -15.09
C CYS A 21 1.09 -6.04 -16.26
N PHE A 22 2.10 -5.24 -15.96
CA PHE A 22 3.11 -4.76 -16.92
C PHE A 22 4.24 -5.79 -17.17
N ARG A 23 4.17 -6.95 -16.55
CA ARG A 23 5.10 -8.07 -16.72
C ARG A 23 4.35 -9.41 -16.65
N ASP A 24 4.94 -10.43 -17.24
CA ASP A 24 4.41 -11.79 -17.17
C ASP A 24 4.40 -12.31 -15.72
N GLU A 25 3.37 -13.07 -15.37
CA GLU A 25 3.26 -13.74 -14.08
C GLU A 25 3.29 -15.26 -14.27
N LEU A 26 4.27 -15.90 -13.65
CA LEU A 26 4.41 -17.33 -13.65
C LEU A 26 3.92 -17.92 -12.32
N VAL A 27 2.74 -18.51 -12.34
CA VAL A 27 2.13 -19.12 -11.16
C VAL A 27 2.71 -20.50 -10.92
N ARG A 28 3.29 -20.73 -9.75
CA ARG A 28 3.92 -22.01 -9.37
C ARG A 28 3.27 -22.60 -8.14
N HIS A 29 3.23 -23.93 -8.10
CA HIS A 29 2.82 -24.65 -6.90
C HIS A 29 3.79 -24.34 -5.74
N PRO A 30 3.29 -24.02 -4.52
CA PRO A 30 4.16 -23.52 -3.44
C PRO A 30 5.20 -24.56 -2.99
N ARG A 31 4.86 -25.85 -3.02
CA ARG A 31 5.73 -26.95 -2.59
C ARG A 31 6.53 -27.57 -3.75
N SER A 32 5.84 -28.08 -4.77
CA SER A 32 6.50 -28.81 -5.87
C SER A 32 7.20 -27.90 -6.88
N LYS A 33 6.97 -26.56 -6.82
CA LYS A 33 7.48 -25.59 -7.79
C LYS A 33 7.00 -25.80 -9.24
N GLN A 34 6.15 -26.79 -9.47
CA GLN A 34 5.55 -27.04 -10.77
C GLN A 34 4.79 -25.80 -11.25
N GLN A 35 4.91 -25.48 -12.52
CA GLN A 35 4.15 -24.41 -13.15
C GLN A 35 2.67 -24.79 -13.20
N LEU A 36 1.80 -23.92 -12.67
CA LEU A 36 0.35 -24.11 -12.67
C LEU A 36 -0.31 -23.28 -13.76
N ALA A 37 0.17 -22.06 -13.97
CA ALA A 37 -0.34 -21.16 -14.99
C ALA A 37 0.73 -20.16 -15.43
N PHE A 38 0.53 -19.61 -16.60
CA PHE A 38 1.28 -18.48 -17.13
C PHE A 38 0.26 -17.38 -17.51
N VAL A 39 0.46 -16.18 -17.01
CA VAL A 39 -0.38 -15.02 -17.31
C VAL A 39 0.51 -13.99 -18.00
N PRO A 40 0.29 -13.72 -19.31
CA PRO A 40 1.09 -12.75 -20.04
C PRO A 40 0.81 -11.34 -19.53
N ALA A 41 1.78 -10.43 -19.70
CA ALA A 41 1.60 -9.03 -19.41
C ALA A 41 0.41 -8.46 -20.20
N LEU A 42 -0.41 -7.65 -19.54
CA LEU A 42 -1.59 -7.02 -20.13
C LEU A 42 -1.26 -5.65 -20.71
N MET A 43 -0.27 -4.96 -20.16
CA MET A 43 0.08 -3.60 -20.55
C MET A 43 1.59 -3.49 -20.79
N ASN A 44 1.97 -2.49 -21.56
CA ASN A 44 3.38 -2.16 -21.78
C ASN A 44 4.01 -1.65 -20.48
N GLY A 45 5.25 -2.03 -20.21
CA GLY A 45 6.00 -1.57 -19.05
C GLY A 45 6.22 -0.06 -18.94
N THR A 46 6.04 0.68 -20.04
CA THR A 46 6.15 2.15 -20.08
C THR A 46 4.84 2.88 -19.84
N GLU A 47 3.71 2.21 -19.99
CA GLU A 47 2.38 2.79 -19.75
C GLU A 47 2.11 2.92 -18.26
N ALA A 48 1.51 4.05 -17.85
CA ALA A 48 1.08 4.25 -16.47
C ALA A 48 -0.24 3.51 -16.20
N SER A 49 -0.32 2.78 -15.13
CA SER A 49 -1.56 2.14 -14.70
C SER A 49 -2.56 3.15 -14.12
N PRO A 50 -3.87 2.84 -14.09
CA PRO A 50 -4.85 3.73 -13.47
C PRO A 50 -4.53 4.10 -12.02
N LYS A 51 -3.98 3.19 -11.22
CA LYS A 51 -3.54 3.49 -9.85
C LYS A 51 -2.33 4.42 -9.80
N GLU A 52 -1.38 4.28 -10.73
CA GLU A 52 -0.24 5.20 -10.82
C GLU A 52 -0.69 6.61 -11.21
N LEU A 53 -1.66 6.73 -12.12
CA LEU A 53 -2.26 8.01 -12.48
C LEU A 53 -3.02 8.64 -11.30
N GLU A 54 -3.76 7.85 -10.54
CA GLU A 54 -4.45 8.34 -9.34
C GLU A 54 -3.45 8.74 -8.24
N LEU A 55 -2.40 7.97 -8.01
CA LEU A 55 -1.31 8.37 -7.12
C LEU A 55 -0.71 9.71 -7.55
N LEU A 56 -0.46 9.89 -8.85
CA LEU A 56 0.07 11.15 -9.37
C LEU A 56 -0.89 12.31 -9.15
N ARG A 57 -2.21 12.09 -9.34
CA ARG A 57 -3.24 13.10 -9.06
C ARG A 57 -3.20 13.54 -7.59
N ILE A 58 -3.11 12.58 -6.65
CA ILE A 58 -2.96 12.86 -5.22
C ILE A 58 -1.67 13.63 -4.97
N CYS A 59 -0.54 13.17 -5.50
CA CYS A 59 0.74 13.83 -5.31
C CYS A 59 0.73 15.29 -5.81
N LYS A 60 0.13 15.56 -6.96
CA LYS A 60 -0.01 16.93 -7.48
C LYS A 60 -0.86 17.83 -6.58
N ALA A 61 -1.97 17.29 -6.08
CA ALA A 61 -2.85 18.02 -5.16
C ALA A 61 -2.13 18.35 -3.83
N GLU A 62 -1.42 17.40 -3.26
CA GLU A 62 -0.70 17.56 -2.00
C GLU A 62 0.52 18.50 -2.14
N LYS A 63 1.21 18.46 -3.29
CA LYS A 63 2.30 19.41 -3.59
C LYS A 63 1.81 20.86 -3.58
N VAL A 64 0.62 21.13 -4.10
CA VAL A 64 -0.01 22.47 -4.04
C VAL A 64 -0.29 22.88 -2.59
N ARG A 65 -0.63 21.93 -1.71
CA ARG A 65 -0.84 22.15 -0.27
C ARG A 65 0.47 22.22 0.54
N GLY A 66 1.63 22.02 -0.10
CA GLY A 66 2.93 21.98 0.56
C GLY A 66 3.12 20.75 1.47
N ARG A 67 2.43 19.63 1.19
CA ARG A 67 2.41 18.43 2.03
C ARG A 67 3.23 17.31 1.38
N ARG A 68 3.97 16.57 2.21
CA ARG A 68 4.70 15.37 1.80
C ARG A 68 3.81 14.14 1.86
N ILE A 69 4.17 13.13 1.07
CA ILE A 69 3.34 11.93 0.88
C ILE A 69 4.13 10.68 1.23
N LEU A 70 3.51 9.81 2.01
CA LEU A 70 4.00 8.48 2.32
C LEU A 70 3.20 7.45 1.50
N VAL A 71 3.89 6.71 0.64
CA VAL A 71 3.29 5.69 -0.22
C VAL A 71 3.65 4.31 0.32
N TYR A 72 2.67 3.52 0.65
CA TYR A 72 2.84 2.15 1.06
C TYR A 72 2.63 1.17 -0.09
N SER A 73 3.66 0.38 -0.37
CA SER A 73 3.60 -0.76 -1.28
C SER A 73 3.99 -2.04 -0.54
N THR A 74 3.14 -3.06 -0.60
CA THR A 74 3.43 -4.37 0.00
C THR A 74 4.32 -5.23 -0.88
N TYR A 75 4.38 -4.94 -2.19
CA TYR A 75 5.15 -5.72 -3.15
C TYR A 75 6.57 -5.14 -3.29
N THR A 76 7.51 -5.68 -2.53
CA THR A 76 8.92 -5.24 -2.46
C THR A 76 9.92 -6.37 -2.74
N GLY A 77 9.44 -7.58 -3.00
CA GLY A 77 10.25 -8.75 -3.34
C GLY A 77 10.25 -9.05 -4.83
N THR A 78 9.90 -10.27 -5.21
CA THR A 78 9.84 -10.71 -6.62
C THR A 78 8.85 -9.92 -7.46
N ARG A 79 7.84 -9.33 -6.83
CA ARG A 79 6.84 -8.45 -7.45
C ARG A 79 7.09 -6.97 -7.13
N ASP A 80 8.35 -6.56 -6.94
CA ASP A 80 8.68 -5.18 -6.57
C ASP A 80 8.07 -4.16 -7.53
N THR A 81 7.24 -3.28 -7.00
CA THR A 81 6.65 -2.14 -7.69
C THR A 81 7.25 -0.81 -7.26
N THR A 82 8.08 -0.80 -6.21
CA THR A 82 8.61 0.44 -5.62
C THR A 82 9.55 1.19 -6.55
N THR A 83 10.39 0.47 -7.29
CA THR A 83 11.31 1.06 -8.27
C THR A 83 10.52 1.70 -9.43
N ARG A 84 9.48 1.02 -9.91
CA ARG A 84 8.61 1.53 -10.97
C ARG A 84 7.88 2.80 -10.52
N LEU A 85 7.26 2.78 -9.34
CA LEU A 85 6.58 3.95 -8.77
C LEU A 85 7.53 5.13 -8.58
N LYS A 86 8.75 4.87 -8.08
CA LYS A 86 9.78 5.91 -7.95
C LYS A 86 10.10 6.55 -9.31
N ASN A 87 10.45 5.73 -10.30
CA ASN A 87 10.81 6.22 -11.64
C ASN A 87 9.67 6.98 -12.30
N PHE A 88 8.43 6.52 -12.10
CA PHE A 88 7.24 7.19 -12.60
C PHE A 88 7.06 8.57 -11.97
N LEU A 89 7.14 8.68 -10.65
CA LEU A 89 6.98 9.95 -9.94
C LEU A 89 8.15 10.92 -10.23
N GLU A 90 9.37 10.42 -10.33
CA GLU A 90 10.54 11.25 -10.68
C GLU A 90 10.45 11.82 -12.10
N LYS A 91 9.92 11.05 -13.07
CA LYS A 91 9.62 11.52 -14.42
C LYS A 91 8.58 12.66 -14.42
N GLU A 92 7.66 12.63 -13.47
CA GLU A 92 6.63 13.66 -13.26
C GLU A 92 7.10 14.83 -12.39
N GLY A 93 8.37 14.89 -12.02
CA GLY A 93 9.01 16.00 -11.31
C GLY A 93 8.87 15.97 -9.79
N PHE A 94 8.67 14.78 -9.20
CA PHE A 94 8.65 14.61 -7.75
C PHE A 94 9.99 14.07 -7.24
N LYS A 95 10.56 14.68 -6.22
CA LYS A 95 11.70 14.11 -5.48
C LYS A 95 11.22 12.91 -4.67
N THR A 96 11.58 11.70 -5.09
CA THR A 96 11.07 10.46 -4.52
C THR A 96 12.19 9.59 -3.95
N ALA A 97 12.02 9.06 -2.75
CA ALA A 97 12.93 8.10 -2.14
C ALA A 97 12.21 6.79 -1.78
N VAL A 98 12.96 5.68 -1.75
CA VAL A 98 12.44 4.36 -1.37
C VAL A 98 13.17 3.89 -0.13
N LEU A 99 12.46 3.72 0.98
CA LEU A 99 12.99 3.05 2.17
C LEU A 99 12.89 1.54 1.96
N ARG A 100 14.04 0.89 1.94
CA ARG A 100 14.18 -0.56 1.72
C ARG A 100 14.59 -1.29 2.99
N ALA A 101 14.35 -2.60 3.02
CA ALA A 101 14.76 -3.48 4.12
C ALA A 101 16.29 -3.52 4.34
N SER A 102 17.08 -3.14 3.33
CA SER A 102 18.53 -3.02 3.44
C SER A 102 19.01 -1.90 4.37
N VAL A 103 18.11 -0.94 4.72
CA VAL A 103 18.39 0.06 5.75
C VAL A 103 18.12 -0.55 7.11
N ASP A 104 19.15 -0.64 7.94
CA ASP A 104 19.04 -1.16 9.32
C ASP A 104 17.94 -0.43 10.10
N ALA A 105 17.20 -1.18 10.91
CA ALA A 105 16.07 -0.64 11.67
C ALA A 105 16.49 0.55 12.56
N SER A 106 17.66 0.47 13.17
CA SER A 106 18.22 1.53 14.03
C SER A 106 18.64 2.81 13.28
N LYS A 107 18.81 2.74 11.95
CA LYS A 107 19.23 3.86 11.10
C LYS A 107 18.09 4.45 10.26
N ARG A 108 16.88 3.91 10.37
CA ARG A 108 15.75 4.37 9.53
C ARG A 108 15.29 5.77 9.87
N GLU A 109 15.37 6.15 11.13
CA GLU A 109 15.00 7.50 11.58
C GLU A 109 15.98 8.54 11.03
N ASP A 110 17.30 8.31 11.17
CA ASP A 110 18.33 9.18 10.60
C ASP A 110 18.21 9.26 9.07
N TRP A 111 17.96 8.11 8.43
CA TRP A 111 17.72 8.06 6.99
C TRP A 111 16.52 8.91 6.59
N LEU A 112 15.42 8.86 7.37
CA LEU A 112 14.21 9.64 7.11
C LEU A 112 14.50 11.15 7.19
N PHE A 113 15.16 11.60 8.26
CA PHE A 113 15.55 12.99 8.43
C PHE A 113 16.44 13.47 7.28
N ASP A 114 17.42 12.67 6.87
CA ASP A 114 18.28 12.97 5.72
C ASP A 114 17.46 13.15 4.41
N GLN A 115 16.42 12.33 4.18
CA GLN A 115 15.54 12.51 3.02
C GLN A 115 14.70 13.79 3.13
N VAL A 116 14.19 14.10 4.31
CA VAL A 116 13.44 15.35 4.55
C VAL A 116 14.31 16.58 4.29
N ASP A 117 15.54 16.58 4.79
CA ASP A 117 16.50 17.68 4.61
C ASP A 117 16.91 17.85 3.14
N ARG A 118 16.98 16.78 2.38
CA ARG A 118 17.20 16.80 0.91
C ARG A 118 15.98 17.27 0.13
N GLY A 119 14.86 17.53 0.80
CA GLY A 119 13.62 18.01 0.18
C GLY A 119 12.86 16.91 -0.58
N VAL A 120 12.95 15.66 -0.15
CA VAL A 120 12.15 14.57 -0.69
C VAL A 120 10.67 14.84 -0.39
N GLU A 121 9.85 14.73 -1.44
CA GLU A 121 8.41 15.01 -1.39
C GLU A 121 7.58 13.73 -1.18
N VAL A 122 8.09 12.60 -1.71
CA VAL A 122 7.39 11.32 -1.65
C VAL A 122 8.36 10.23 -1.13
N ILE A 123 7.95 9.53 -0.08
CA ILE A 123 8.63 8.31 0.37
C ILE A 123 7.76 7.10 0.03
N ILE A 124 8.38 6.10 -0.60
CA ILE A 124 7.77 4.81 -0.89
C ILE A 124 8.39 3.77 0.03
N THR A 125 7.58 2.96 0.70
CA THR A 125 8.08 1.90 1.59
C THR A 125 7.10 0.75 1.76
N ASN A 126 7.57 -0.35 2.32
CA ASN A 126 6.70 -1.41 2.81
C ASN A 126 6.18 -1.03 4.21
N PRO A 127 4.88 -1.15 4.49
CA PRO A 127 4.31 -0.82 5.81
C PRO A 127 4.97 -1.63 6.95
N GLU A 128 5.48 -2.83 6.69
CA GLU A 128 6.20 -3.65 7.67
C GLU A 128 7.50 -2.99 8.18
N LEU A 129 8.14 -2.13 7.37
CA LEU A 129 9.40 -1.48 7.76
C LEU A 129 9.20 -0.33 8.74
N VAL A 130 8.02 0.26 8.79
CA VAL A 130 7.72 1.42 9.65
C VAL A 130 6.89 1.07 10.88
N LYS A 131 6.37 -0.16 10.99
CA LYS A 131 5.53 -0.57 12.12
C LYS A 131 6.24 -0.56 13.47
N THR A 132 7.58 -0.60 13.50
CA THR A 132 8.40 -0.62 14.69
C THR A 132 9.09 0.72 14.95
N GLY A 133 8.37 1.68 15.56
CA GLY A 133 8.98 2.86 16.18
C GLY A 133 9.30 4.06 15.30
N LEU A 134 9.20 3.98 13.97
CA LEU A 134 9.51 5.10 13.08
C LEU A 134 8.35 6.09 13.02
N ASP A 135 8.59 7.35 13.35
CA ASP A 135 7.59 8.43 13.25
C ASP A 135 7.65 9.11 11.88
N MET A 136 6.48 9.34 11.28
CA MET A 136 6.33 9.87 9.93
C MET A 136 5.55 11.20 9.94
N LEU A 137 5.79 12.05 10.96
CA LEU A 137 5.06 13.31 11.17
C LEU A 137 5.18 14.30 9.99
N GLU A 138 6.30 14.25 9.27
CA GLU A 138 6.55 15.09 8.10
C GLU A 138 5.74 14.66 6.85
N PHE A 139 5.02 13.53 6.95
CA PHE A 139 4.25 12.94 5.86
C PHE A 139 2.77 12.80 6.25
N PRO A 140 2.01 13.90 6.26
CA PRO A 140 0.61 13.89 6.70
C PRO A 140 -0.35 13.22 5.71
N THR A 141 0.09 12.92 4.49
CA THR A 141 -0.72 12.20 3.51
C THR A 141 -0.16 10.80 3.27
N ILE A 142 -1.01 9.80 3.46
CA ILE A 142 -0.66 8.39 3.31
C ILE A 142 -1.45 7.80 2.15
N VAL A 143 -0.77 7.08 1.26
CA VAL A 143 -1.40 6.36 0.15
C VAL A 143 -1.03 4.88 0.23
N PHE A 144 -2.00 4.02 0.41
CA PHE A 144 -1.84 2.57 0.30
C PHE A 144 -2.09 2.13 -1.14
N MET A 145 -1.04 1.78 -1.86
CA MET A 145 -1.15 1.18 -3.20
C MET A 145 -1.76 -0.22 -3.13
N GLN A 146 -1.43 -0.98 -2.08
CA GLN A 146 -2.03 -2.25 -1.72
C GLN A 146 -2.24 -2.30 -0.21
N SER A 147 -3.40 -2.75 0.23
CA SER A 147 -3.74 -2.83 1.66
C SER A 147 -3.32 -4.16 2.32
N GLY A 148 -3.20 -5.23 1.53
CA GLY A 148 -2.99 -6.57 2.08
C GLY A 148 -4.16 -7.04 2.98
N TYR A 149 -3.98 -8.15 3.68
CA TYR A 149 -4.99 -8.71 4.60
C TYR A 149 -4.69 -8.48 6.09
N ASN A 150 -3.61 -7.76 6.42
CA ASN A 150 -3.21 -7.56 7.81
C ASN A 150 -3.71 -6.22 8.35
N VAL A 151 -4.85 -6.26 9.04
CA VAL A 151 -5.47 -5.09 9.70
C VAL A 151 -4.50 -4.41 10.66
N TYR A 152 -3.78 -5.18 11.46
CA TYR A 152 -2.85 -4.65 12.45
C TYR A 152 -1.72 -3.83 11.79
N THR A 153 -1.11 -4.38 10.74
CA THR A 153 -0.06 -3.65 9.99
C THR A 153 -0.62 -2.36 9.38
N LEU A 154 -1.82 -2.42 8.80
CA LEU A 154 -2.49 -1.27 8.21
C LEU A 154 -2.72 -0.16 9.24
N GLN A 155 -3.30 -0.51 10.40
CA GLN A 155 -3.55 0.44 11.48
C GLN A 155 -2.26 1.02 12.06
N GLN A 156 -1.25 0.18 12.31
CA GLN A 156 0.05 0.65 12.81
C GLN A 156 0.73 1.59 11.83
N ALA A 157 0.69 1.28 10.53
CA ALA A 157 1.28 2.12 9.49
C ALA A 157 0.55 3.47 9.37
N SER A 158 -0.79 3.48 9.41
CA SER A 158 -1.58 4.72 9.37
C SER A 158 -1.29 5.63 10.56
N ARG A 159 -1.09 5.07 11.75
CA ARG A 159 -0.79 5.82 12.97
C ARG A 159 0.60 6.46 13.02
N ARG A 160 1.49 6.16 12.08
CA ARG A 160 2.84 6.74 12.06
C ARG A 160 2.85 8.23 11.71
N SER A 161 1.95 8.67 10.88
CA SER A 161 1.74 10.10 10.58
C SER A 161 0.76 10.76 11.55
N TRP A 162 -0.16 9.99 12.13
CA TRP A 162 -1.16 10.48 13.07
C TRP A 162 -0.77 10.14 14.52
N ARG A 163 0.01 11.03 15.12
CA ARG A 163 0.60 10.85 16.46
C ARG A 163 0.64 12.17 17.21
N ILE A 164 0.88 12.11 18.54
CA ILE A 164 1.15 13.31 19.35
C ILE A 164 2.30 14.08 18.73
N GLY A 165 2.07 15.36 18.45
CA GLY A 165 3.02 16.22 17.75
C GLY A 165 2.65 16.52 16.28
N GLN A 166 1.71 15.80 15.68
CA GLN A 166 1.18 16.15 14.36
C GLN A 166 0.38 17.44 14.42
N LYS A 167 0.72 18.38 13.52
CA LYS A 167 0.10 19.71 13.45
C LYS A 167 -0.84 19.86 12.25
N GLN A 168 -0.89 18.85 11.38
CA GLN A 168 -1.69 18.88 10.17
C GLN A 168 -2.71 17.74 10.22
N ASP A 169 -3.83 17.93 9.52
CA ASP A 169 -4.77 16.83 9.29
C ASP A 169 -4.08 15.71 8.52
N VAL A 170 -4.33 14.47 8.89
CA VAL A 170 -3.76 13.31 8.23
C VAL A 170 -4.79 12.72 7.27
N ASP A 171 -4.45 12.74 5.99
CA ASP A 171 -5.26 12.13 4.94
C ASP A 171 -4.75 10.72 4.62
N VAL A 172 -5.63 9.73 4.59
CA VAL A 172 -5.29 8.33 4.28
C VAL A 172 -6.10 7.86 3.07
N HIS A 173 -5.40 7.47 2.01
CA HIS A 173 -5.99 6.98 0.76
C HIS A 173 -5.70 5.49 0.59
N PHE A 174 -6.74 4.72 0.25
CA PHE A 174 -6.63 3.31 -0.09
C PHE A 174 -6.99 3.13 -1.55
N LEU A 175 -6.05 2.67 -2.36
CA LEU A 175 -6.27 2.47 -3.79
C LEU A 175 -6.58 1.00 -4.09
N GLY A 176 -7.65 0.77 -4.84
CA GLY A 176 -8.07 -0.55 -5.30
C GLY A 176 -8.73 -0.45 -6.67
N TYR A 177 -8.59 -1.49 -7.49
CA TYR A 177 -9.32 -1.59 -8.75
C TYR A 177 -10.76 -2.03 -8.50
N ALA A 178 -11.73 -1.27 -8.98
CA ALA A 178 -13.14 -1.61 -8.88
C ALA A 178 -13.42 -2.99 -9.50
N GLY A 179 -14.31 -3.77 -8.88
CA GLY A 179 -14.67 -5.11 -9.33
C GLY A 179 -13.55 -6.16 -9.21
N SER A 180 -12.48 -5.87 -8.49
CA SER A 180 -11.36 -6.80 -8.29
C SER A 180 -11.32 -7.39 -6.87
N ALA A 181 -10.52 -8.44 -6.68
CA ALA A 181 -10.23 -9.01 -5.37
C ALA A 181 -9.63 -7.97 -4.39
N GLN A 182 -9.04 -6.90 -4.87
CA GLN A 182 -8.51 -5.82 -4.03
C GLN A 182 -9.63 -5.07 -3.31
N MET A 183 -10.75 -4.78 -3.98
CA MET A 183 -11.90 -4.14 -3.32
C MET A 183 -12.53 -5.06 -2.29
N GLY A 184 -12.75 -6.33 -2.60
CA GLY A 184 -13.24 -7.31 -1.60
C GLY A 184 -12.29 -7.44 -0.40
N CYS A 185 -10.98 -7.32 -0.62
CA CYS A 185 -10.00 -7.26 0.46
C CYS A 185 -10.18 -6.01 1.33
N LEU A 186 -10.33 -4.82 0.74
CA LEU A 186 -10.56 -3.57 1.47
C LEU A 186 -11.85 -3.61 2.28
N GLU A 187 -12.95 -4.09 1.72
CA GLU A 187 -14.23 -4.27 2.42
C GLU A 187 -14.11 -5.22 3.61
N LEU A 188 -13.41 -6.35 3.42
CA LEU A 188 -13.15 -7.29 4.52
C LEU A 188 -12.32 -6.65 5.62
N MET A 189 -11.33 -5.83 5.26
CA MET A 189 -10.50 -5.11 6.21
C MET A 189 -11.32 -4.08 6.99
N ALA A 190 -12.19 -3.32 6.32
CA ALA A 190 -13.11 -2.38 6.95
C ALA A 190 -14.02 -3.07 7.98
N LYS A 191 -14.62 -4.19 7.61
CA LYS A 191 -15.45 -5.01 8.51
C LYS A 191 -14.67 -5.50 9.74
N LYS A 192 -13.45 -5.99 9.55
CA LYS A 192 -12.59 -6.44 10.67
C LYS A 192 -12.22 -5.30 11.62
N ILE A 193 -11.95 -4.11 11.09
CA ILE A 193 -11.66 -2.92 11.89
C ILE A 193 -12.90 -2.54 12.72
N ALA A 194 -14.08 -2.48 12.12
CA ALA A 194 -15.33 -2.17 12.83
C ALA A 194 -15.60 -3.16 13.97
N VAL A 195 -15.40 -4.46 13.75
CA VAL A 195 -15.54 -5.48 14.81
C VAL A 195 -14.49 -5.28 15.91
N SER A 196 -13.25 -4.97 15.58
CA SER A 196 -12.20 -4.70 16.55
C SER A 196 -12.53 -3.47 17.40
N GLN A 197 -13.07 -2.42 16.81
CA GLN A 197 -13.51 -1.20 17.51
C GLN A 197 -14.64 -1.48 18.50
N SER A 198 -15.63 -2.26 18.09
CA SER A 198 -16.75 -2.62 18.98
C SER A 198 -16.33 -3.44 20.20
N THR A 199 -15.21 -4.16 20.12
CA THR A 199 -14.73 -5.04 21.19
C THR A 199 -13.71 -4.36 22.13
N SER A 200 -12.94 -3.39 21.64
CA SER A 200 -11.85 -2.75 22.41
C SER A 200 -12.12 -1.32 22.89
N GLY A 201 -13.26 -0.77 22.55
CA GLY A 201 -13.80 0.47 23.16
C GLY A 201 -13.15 1.78 22.78
N ASP A 202 -12.04 1.79 22.03
CA ASP A 202 -11.38 3.06 21.66
C ASP A 202 -10.37 2.88 20.53
N MET A 203 -10.85 2.94 19.30
CA MET A 203 -9.94 3.08 18.16
C MET A 203 -10.37 4.25 17.29
N PRO A 204 -9.44 5.16 16.97
CA PRO A 204 -9.73 6.28 16.09
C PRO A 204 -10.11 5.79 14.69
N ASP A 205 -10.93 6.58 14.01
CA ASP A 205 -11.38 6.34 12.65
C ASP A 205 -10.21 5.98 11.73
N SER A 206 -10.29 4.79 11.15
CA SER A 206 -9.21 4.29 10.27
C SER A 206 -9.35 4.81 8.84
N GLY A 207 -10.42 5.57 8.54
CA GLY A 207 -10.79 5.99 7.20
C GLY A 207 -11.46 4.88 6.36
N LEU A 208 -11.49 3.64 6.87
CA LEU A 208 -12.15 2.51 6.20
C LEU A 208 -13.63 2.36 6.62
N ASP A 209 -14.07 3.14 7.59
CA ASP A 209 -15.45 3.08 8.12
C ASP A 209 -16.50 3.46 7.06
N VAL A 210 -16.11 4.27 6.08
CA VAL A 210 -16.96 4.65 4.93
C VAL A 210 -17.38 3.42 4.13
N LEU A 211 -16.52 2.39 4.02
CA LEU A 211 -16.84 1.15 3.31
C LEU A 211 -17.88 0.29 4.05
N ASN A 212 -18.07 0.49 5.36
CA ASN A 212 -19.09 -0.21 6.14
C ASN A 212 -20.47 0.44 6.04
N GLN A 213 -20.54 1.71 5.59
CA GLN A 213 -21.80 2.47 5.46
C GLN A 213 -22.49 2.28 4.11
N SER A 214 -21.76 1.84 3.09
CA SER A 214 -22.34 1.40 1.82
C SER A 214 -23.00 0.03 2.06
N GLY A 215 -24.29 0.04 2.39
CA GLY A 215 -25.09 -1.13 2.75
C GLY A 215 -25.38 -2.11 1.61
N ASP A 216 -24.51 -2.24 0.64
CA ASP A 216 -24.59 -3.29 -0.39
C ASP A 216 -24.00 -4.57 0.19
N SER A 217 -24.90 -5.40 0.73
CA SER A 217 -24.62 -6.81 0.99
C SER A 217 -24.27 -7.47 -0.35
N ILE A 218 -22.99 -7.81 -0.51
CA ILE A 218 -22.60 -8.74 -1.56
C ILE A 218 -23.14 -10.11 -1.14
N GLU A 219 -24.26 -10.53 -1.72
CA GLU A 219 -24.66 -11.94 -1.70
C GLU A 219 -23.63 -12.74 -2.50
N VAL A 220 -23.09 -13.77 -1.85
CA VAL A 220 -22.15 -14.73 -2.43
C VAL A 220 -22.92 -15.75 -3.24
#